data_21033ae88af85654eb131126490d12d8
#
_entry.id   21033ae88af85654eb131126490d12d8
#
_cell.length_a   1.000
_cell.length_b   1.000
_cell.length_c   1.000
_cell.angle_alpha   90.00
_cell.angle_beta   90.00
_cell.angle_gamma   90.00
#
_symmetry.space_group_name_H-M   'P 1'
#
loop_
_entity.id
_entity.type
_entity.pdbx_description
1 polymer ?
#
loop_
_entity_poly.entity_id
_entity_poly.type
_entity_poly.pdbx_seq_one_letter_code
_entity_poly.pdbx_strand_id
1 'polypeptide(L)'
;MYKKGDYVIKIPEDICEIEDVGCLDMSGVNKDKEYYSLAPINQKGSKIYIPVDNVHGRIRNIISKEDAIAFIKSMPDIDEKDIQNEKMREQKYKEAILSGSNKKIAAILKLIYIRKQERAEQGKKLSSTDERYFKLAEYMLFSELSFVLNVPREHIEQYIADMIEA
;
A
#
# COMPACT_ATOMS: atom_id res chain seq x y z
N MET A 1 17.37 -0.82 -12.18
CA MET A 1 16.44 -0.67 -13.30
C MET A 1 15.54 -1.89 -13.38
N TYR A 2 14.23 -1.69 -13.51
CA TYR A 2 13.28 -2.79 -13.64
C TYR A 2 13.26 -3.36 -15.05
N LYS A 3 12.82 -4.58 -15.20
CA LYS A 3 12.73 -5.27 -16.49
C LYS A 3 11.37 -5.94 -16.64
N LYS A 4 11.03 -6.29 -17.87
CA LYS A 4 9.80 -7.02 -18.19
C LYS A 4 9.68 -8.28 -17.32
N GLY A 5 8.51 -8.47 -16.73
CA GLY A 5 8.20 -9.56 -15.83
C GLY A 5 8.40 -9.25 -14.34
N ASP A 6 9.06 -8.14 -14.01
CA ASP A 6 9.21 -7.73 -12.62
C ASP A 6 7.86 -7.25 -12.06
N TYR A 7 7.66 -7.48 -10.77
CA TYR A 7 6.52 -6.93 -10.03
C TYR A 7 6.99 -5.80 -9.13
N VAL A 8 6.21 -4.73 -9.09
CA VAL A 8 6.53 -3.52 -8.33
C VAL A 8 5.28 -2.98 -7.65
N ILE A 9 5.46 -2.12 -6.66
CA ILE A 9 4.38 -1.33 -6.11
C ILE A 9 4.37 0.02 -6.82
N LYS A 10 3.28 0.32 -7.50
CA LYS A 10 3.01 1.68 -7.97
C LYS A 10 2.38 2.43 -6.81
N ILE A 11 3.10 3.42 -6.32
CA ILE A 11 2.63 4.24 -5.19
C ILE A 11 1.48 5.13 -5.68
N PRO A 12 0.39 5.21 -4.94
CA PRO A 12 0.23 4.73 -3.57
C PRO A 12 -0.23 3.28 -3.41
N GLU A 13 -0.88 2.64 -4.36
CA GLU A 13 -1.74 1.54 -3.97
C GLU A 13 -1.72 0.26 -4.82
N ASP A 14 -1.03 0.23 -5.95
CA ASP A 14 -1.19 -0.90 -6.87
C ASP A 14 0.05 -1.79 -6.98
N ILE A 15 -0.18 -3.11 -6.89
CA ILE A 15 0.81 -4.08 -7.34
C ILE A 15 0.70 -4.18 -8.85
N CYS A 16 1.80 -3.97 -9.55
CA CYS A 16 1.84 -3.98 -11.01
C CYS A 16 2.90 -4.93 -11.53
N GLU A 17 2.61 -5.58 -12.65
CA GLU A 17 3.62 -6.26 -13.45
C GLU A 17 4.18 -5.28 -14.48
N ILE A 18 5.49 -5.30 -14.68
CA ILE A 18 6.12 -4.56 -15.77
C ILE A 18 5.96 -5.41 -17.03
N GLU A 19 5.06 -4.99 -17.92
CA GLU A 19 4.79 -5.70 -19.16
C GLU A 19 5.79 -5.38 -20.25
N ASP A 20 6.35 -4.17 -20.23
CA ASP A 20 7.32 -3.75 -21.24
C ASP A 20 8.14 -2.55 -20.76
N VAL A 21 9.30 -2.37 -21.37
CA VAL A 21 10.18 -1.22 -21.14
C VAL A 21 10.64 -0.72 -22.50
N GLY A 22 10.34 0.52 -22.83
CA GLY A 22 10.74 1.10 -24.12
C GLY A 22 10.02 2.39 -24.46
N CYS A 23 10.28 2.87 -25.65
CA CYS A 23 9.62 4.05 -26.19
C CYS A 23 8.16 3.74 -26.56
N LEU A 24 7.31 4.76 -26.40
CA LEU A 24 5.89 4.63 -26.71
C LEU A 24 5.55 5.41 -27.98
N ASP A 25 4.79 4.80 -28.88
CA ASP A 25 4.22 5.47 -30.05
C ASP A 25 2.77 5.87 -29.74
N MET A 26 2.62 6.84 -28.85
CA MET A 26 1.33 7.34 -28.42
C MET A 26 1.27 8.86 -28.54
N SER A 27 0.09 9.38 -28.78
CA SER A 27 -0.17 10.82 -28.74
C SER A 27 0.01 11.37 -27.33
N GLY A 28 0.68 12.50 -27.19
CA GLY A 28 0.85 13.17 -25.90
C GLY A 28 2.01 12.68 -25.04
N VAL A 29 2.79 11.71 -25.49
CA VAL A 29 4.00 11.26 -24.80
C VAL A 29 5.26 11.66 -25.55
N ASN A 30 6.37 11.81 -24.83
CA ASN A 30 7.67 12.05 -25.45
C ASN A 30 8.19 10.75 -26.08
N LYS A 31 8.25 10.72 -27.41
CA LYS A 31 8.66 9.53 -28.18
C LYS A 31 10.14 9.18 -28.04
N ASP A 32 10.95 10.11 -27.53
CA ASP A 32 12.38 9.91 -27.36
C ASP A 32 12.74 9.35 -25.96
N LYS A 33 11.75 9.20 -25.08
CA LYS A 33 11.93 8.65 -23.73
C LYS A 33 11.45 7.23 -23.64
N GLU A 34 12.13 6.46 -22.78
CA GLU A 34 11.67 5.12 -22.40
C GLU A 34 10.71 5.19 -21.23
N TYR A 35 9.72 4.31 -21.26
CA TYR A 35 8.70 4.17 -20.24
C TYR A 35 8.59 2.73 -19.76
N TYR A 36 8.27 2.56 -18.48
CA TYR A 36 7.72 1.30 -18.00
C TYR A 36 6.24 1.25 -18.31
N SER A 37 5.80 0.15 -18.90
CA SER A 37 4.37 -0.15 -19.09
C SER A 37 3.95 -1.07 -17.96
N LEU A 38 3.13 -0.56 -17.06
CA LEU A 38 2.69 -1.27 -15.85
C LEU A 38 1.27 -1.78 -16.02
N ALA A 39 1.04 -3.02 -15.63
CA ALA A 39 -0.30 -3.61 -15.58
C ALA A 39 -0.67 -3.90 -14.13
N PRO A 40 -1.64 -3.16 -13.54
CA PRO A 40 -2.13 -3.49 -12.21
C PRO A 40 -2.75 -4.90 -12.19
N ILE A 41 -2.36 -5.72 -11.22
CA ILE A 41 -2.83 -7.11 -11.17
C ILE A 41 -4.32 -7.23 -10.81
N ASN A 42 -4.87 -6.22 -10.14
CA ASN A 42 -6.29 -6.20 -9.72
C ASN A 42 -7.20 -5.42 -10.66
N GLN A 43 -6.67 -4.89 -11.77
CA GLN A 43 -7.42 -4.09 -12.74
C GLN A 43 -7.08 -4.56 -14.15
N LYS A 44 -7.71 -5.64 -14.58
CA LYS A 44 -7.48 -6.19 -15.92
C LYS A 44 -7.75 -5.16 -17.01
N GLY A 45 -6.82 -5.06 -17.96
CA GLY A 45 -6.93 -4.15 -19.10
C GLY A 45 -6.44 -2.73 -18.81
N SER A 46 -6.16 -2.37 -17.57
CA SER A 46 -5.58 -1.07 -17.24
C SER A 46 -4.08 -1.07 -17.51
N LYS A 47 -3.57 0.05 -18.04
CA LYS A 47 -2.14 0.27 -18.24
C LYS A 47 -1.72 1.62 -17.69
N ILE A 48 -0.57 1.65 -17.05
CA ILE A 48 0.03 2.85 -16.49
C ILE A 48 1.43 3.00 -17.09
N TYR A 49 1.77 4.19 -17.54
CA TYR A 49 3.07 4.46 -18.13
C TYR A 49 3.85 5.43 -17.23
N ILE A 50 5.07 5.03 -16.86
CA ILE A 50 5.94 5.84 -15.99
C ILE A 50 7.30 5.96 -16.67
N PRO A 51 7.83 7.20 -16.87
CA PRO A 51 9.16 7.37 -17.43
C PRO A 51 10.23 6.66 -16.61
N VAL A 52 11.13 5.96 -17.29
CA VAL A 52 12.23 5.21 -16.65
C VAL A 52 13.14 6.13 -15.82
N ASP A 53 13.28 7.38 -16.23
CA ASP A 53 14.11 8.38 -15.55
C ASP A 53 13.39 9.13 -14.44
N ASN A 54 12.13 8.81 -14.14
CA ASN A 54 11.33 9.52 -13.13
C ASN A 54 10.46 8.55 -12.31
N VAL A 55 11.12 7.62 -11.64
CA VAL A 55 10.43 6.58 -10.84
C VAL A 55 10.40 6.89 -9.36
N HIS A 56 11.22 7.83 -8.89
CA HIS A 56 11.30 8.17 -7.47
C HIS A 56 9.95 8.64 -6.93
N GLY A 57 9.48 8.05 -5.84
CA GLY A 57 8.17 8.36 -5.26
C GLY A 57 6.98 7.79 -6.03
N ARG A 58 7.20 7.10 -7.14
CA ARG A 58 6.13 6.52 -7.98
C ARG A 58 6.10 5.01 -7.98
N ILE A 59 7.28 4.40 -7.91
CA ILE A 59 7.45 2.94 -7.92
C ILE A 59 8.41 2.59 -6.79
N ARG A 60 8.12 1.50 -6.10
CA ARG A 60 9.05 0.86 -5.18
C ARG A 60 9.08 -0.65 -5.37
N ASN A 61 10.13 -1.27 -4.86
CA ASN A 61 10.20 -2.72 -4.85
C ASN A 61 9.10 -3.31 -3.97
N ILE A 62 8.60 -4.49 -4.37
CA ILE A 62 7.82 -5.33 -3.47
C ILE A 62 8.77 -5.88 -2.40
N ILE A 63 8.30 -5.98 -1.17
CA ILE A 63 9.12 -6.53 -0.08
C ILE A 63 9.36 -8.03 -0.30
N SER A 64 10.47 -8.54 0.22
CA SER A 64 10.76 -9.97 0.18
C SER A 64 9.85 -10.73 1.13
N LYS A 65 9.75 -12.04 0.95
CA LYS A 65 8.99 -12.90 1.87
C LYS A 65 9.56 -12.84 3.29
N GLU A 66 10.88 -12.85 3.42
CA GLU A 66 11.57 -12.75 4.70
C GLU A 66 11.28 -11.42 5.40
N ASP A 67 11.32 -10.33 4.65
CA ASP A 67 11.00 -9.00 5.17
C ASP A 67 9.52 -8.86 5.53
N ALA A 68 8.63 -9.51 4.77
CA ALA A 68 7.20 -9.54 5.09
C ALA A 68 6.94 -10.24 6.43
N ILE A 69 7.58 -11.38 6.66
CA ILE A 69 7.47 -12.11 7.93
C ILE A 69 8.01 -11.27 9.09
N ALA A 70 9.20 -10.69 8.92
CA ALA A 70 9.80 -9.83 9.93
C ALA A 70 8.92 -8.61 10.24
N PHE A 71 8.34 -8.01 9.20
CA PHE A 71 7.41 -6.88 9.34
C PHE A 71 6.17 -7.25 10.14
N ILE A 72 5.53 -8.38 9.84
CA ILE A 72 4.35 -8.85 10.56
C ILE A 72 4.67 -9.03 12.05
N LYS A 73 5.82 -9.65 12.37
CA LYS A 73 6.25 -9.86 13.76
C LYS A 73 6.55 -8.55 14.48
N SER A 74 6.90 -7.50 13.75
CA SER A 74 7.16 -6.17 14.33
C SER A 74 5.88 -5.33 14.53
N MET A 75 4.76 -5.73 13.94
CA MET A 75 3.52 -4.94 14.00
C MET A 75 3.05 -4.59 15.43
N PRO A 76 3.11 -5.51 16.41
CA PRO A 76 2.68 -5.18 17.77
C PRO A 76 3.49 -4.04 18.41
N ASP A 77 4.73 -3.87 18.00
CA ASP A 77 5.63 -2.84 18.52
C ASP A 77 5.50 -1.49 17.82
N ILE A 78 4.72 -1.43 16.75
CA ILE A 78 4.44 -0.17 16.06
C ILE A 78 3.54 0.68 16.94
N ASP A 79 4.02 1.84 17.32
CA ASP A 79 3.29 2.79 18.15
C ASP A 79 3.06 4.11 17.39
N GLU A 80 1.91 4.71 17.64
CA GLU A 80 1.53 5.96 17.00
C GLU A 80 0.68 6.80 17.97
N LYS A 81 1.03 8.07 18.09
CA LYS A 81 0.27 8.98 18.95
C LYS A 81 -1.02 9.42 18.26
N ASP A 82 -2.12 9.37 18.99
CA ASP A 82 -3.39 9.90 18.52
C ASP A 82 -3.29 11.40 18.28
N ILE A 83 -3.95 11.86 17.23
CA ILE A 83 -4.06 13.28 16.86
C ILE A 83 -5.53 13.66 16.98
N GLN A 84 -5.86 14.51 17.95
CA GLN A 84 -7.23 14.92 18.22
C GLN A 84 -7.79 15.85 17.13
N ASN A 85 -6.95 16.69 16.53
CA ASN A 85 -7.38 17.58 15.46
C ASN A 85 -7.63 16.79 14.18
N GLU A 86 -8.87 16.84 13.67
CA GLU A 86 -9.28 16.05 12.50
C GLU A 86 -8.48 16.39 11.24
N LYS A 87 -8.20 17.66 11.00
CA LYS A 87 -7.42 18.09 9.82
C LYS A 87 -5.97 17.61 9.88
N MET A 88 -5.36 17.68 11.04
CA MET A 88 -3.99 17.18 11.25
C MET A 88 -3.94 15.66 11.12
N ARG A 89 -4.97 14.98 11.61
CA ARG A 89 -5.07 13.52 11.51
C ARG A 89 -5.20 13.09 10.04
N GLU A 90 -6.07 13.75 9.28
CA GLU A 90 -6.22 13.47 7.85
C GLU A 90 -4.93 13.76 7.07
N GLN A 91 -4.23 14.83 7.39
CA GLN A 91 -2.94 15.14 6.79
C GLN A 91 -1.93 14.02 7.03
N LYS A 92 -1.87 13.50 8.25
CA LYS A 92 -1.01 12.37 8.60
C LYS A 92 -1.35 11.11 7.82
N TYR A 93 -2.64 10.82 7.64
CA TYR A 93 -3.10 9.69 6.83
C TYR A 93 -2.63 9.83 5.38
N LYS A 94 -2.82 10.99 4.78
CA LYS A 94 -2.37 11.27 3.41
C LYS A 94 -0.87 11.09 3.25
N GLU A 95 -0.09 11.62 4.18
CA GLU A 95 1.38 11.48 4.15
C GLU A 95 1.80 10.02 4.23
N ALA A 96 1.18 9.23 5.10
CA ALA A 96 1.48 7.80 5.22
C ALA A 96 1.16 7.04 3.93
N ILE A 97 -0.02 7.28 3.36
CA ILE A 97 -0.43 6.64 2.11
C ILE A 97 0.53 6.98 0.96
N LEU A 98 0.89 8.25 0.81
CA LEU A 98 1.77 8.71 -0.27
C LEU A 98 3.23 8.32 -0.06
N SER A 99 3.62 7.98 1.17
CA SER A 99 5.00 7.57 1.47
C SER A 99 5.38 6.22 0.87
N GLY A 100 4.40 5.35 0.62
CA GLY A 100 4.63 3.97 0.21
C GLY A 100 5.28 3.10 1.30
N SER A 101 5.40 3.59 2.53
CA SER A 101 6.00 2.88 3.65
C SER A 101 5.00 1.97 4.35
N ASN A 102 5.25 0.66 4.35
CA ASN A 102 4.40 -0.29 5.04
C ASN A 102 4.30 -0.01 6.54
N LYS A 103 5.40 0.41 7.16
CA LYS A 103 5.42 0.77 8.58
C LYS A 103 4.50 1.94 8.88
N LYS A 104 4.55 3.00 8.08
CA LYS A 104 3.67 4.18 8.24
C LYS A 104 2.22 3.84 7.99
N ILE A 105 1.94 3.01 7.00
CA ILE A 105 0.58 2.55 6.68
C ILE A 105 0.04 1.68 7.82
N ALA A 106 0.84 0.76 8.35
CA ALA A 106 0.44 -0.06 9.50
C ALA A 106 0.20 0.79 10.75
N ALA A 107 0.98 1.85 10.95
CA ALA A 107 0.81 2.76 12.08
C ALA A 107 -0.55 3.47 12.03
N ILE A 108 -0.95 4.01 10.87
CA ILE A 108 -2.27 4.65 10.74
C ILE A 108 -3.41 3.63 10.83
N LEU A 109 -3.21 2.43 10.31
CA LEU A 109 -4.21 1.36 10.41
C LEU A 109 -4.48 1.02 11.88
N LYS A 110 -3.42 0.87 12.67
CA LYS A 110 -3.50 0.59 14.10
C LYS A 110 -4.16 1.75 14.86
N LEU A 111 -3.80 2.98 14.55
CA LEU A 111 -4.38 4.19 15.14
C LEU A 111 -5.90 4.24 14.91
N ILE A 112 -6.32 4.05 13.68
CA ILE A 112 -7.74 4.08 13.33
C ILE A 112 -8.50 2.92 13.99
N TYR A 113 -7.89 1.75 14.07
CA TYR A 113 -8.48 0.58 14.74
C TYR A 113 -8.75 0.88 16.23
N ILE A 114 -7.79 1.49 16.92
CA ILE A 114 -7.95 1.89 18.32
C ILE A 114 -9.07 2.94 18.45
N ARG A 115 -9.11 3.92 17.57
CA ARG A 115 -10.17 4.92 17.55
C ARG A 115 -11.54 4.28 17.32
N LYS A 116 -11.62 3.30 16.45
CA LYS A 116 -12.86 2.57 16.18
C LYS A 116 -13.40 1.89 17.44
N GLN A 117 -12.52 1.25 18.20
CA GLN A 117 -12.91 0.60 19.46
C GLN A 117 -13.34 1.60 20.52
N GLU A 118 -12.59 2.68 20.71
CA GLU A 118 -12.94 3.73 21.67
C GLU A 118 -14.29 4.37 21.38
N ARG A 119 -14.55 4.65 20.10
CA ARG A 119 -15.84 5.22 19.67
C ARG A 119 -16.99 4.23 19.84
N ALA A 120 -16.75 2.94 19.58
CA ALA A 120 -17.75 1.89 19.79
C ALA A 120 -18.17 1.79 21.26
N GLU A 121 -17.23 1.92 22.18
CA GLU A 121 -17.51 1.97 23.63
C GLU A 121 -18.39 3.16 24.03
N GLN A 122 -18.32 4.26 23.27
CA GLN A 122 -19.14 5.44 23.45
C GLN A 122 -20.45 5.38 22.66
N GLY A 123 -20.75 4.25 22.00
CA GLY A 123 -21.91 4.11 21.13
C GLY A 123 -21.83 4.89 19.83
N LYS A 124 -20.63 5.26 19.41
CA LYS A 124 -20.39 6.05 18.19
C LYS A 124 -19.70 5.23 17.11
N LYS A 125 -19.89 5.65 15.84
CA LYS A 125 -19.19 5.07 14.69
C LYS A 125 -17.96 5.90 14.33
N LEU A 126 -17.04 5.33 13.56
CA LEU A 126 -15.94 6.08 12.95
C LEU A 126 -16.48 7.19 12.04
N SER A 127 -15.74 8.29 11.95
CA SER A 127 -16.01 9.31 10.94
C SER A 127 -15.83 8.71 9.55
N SER A 128 -16.46 9.33 8.53
CA SER A 128 -16.30 8.88 7.15
C SER A 128 -14.86 8.98 6.66
N THR A 129 -14.12 9.98 7.13
CA THR A 129 -12.70 10.14 6.82
C THR A 129 -11.87 8.99 7.40
N ASP A 130 -12.02 8.70 8.68
CA ASP A 130 -11.29 7.59 9.33
C ASP A 130 -11.62 6.25 8.65
N GLU A 131 -12.89 6.00 8.35
CA GLU A 131 -13.32 4.77 7.69
C GLU A 131 -12.72 4.60 6.30
N ARG A 132 -12.69 5.68 5.52
CA ARG A 132 -12.11 5.67 4.18
C ARG A 132 -10.63 5.34 4.21
N TYR A 133 -9.86 5.98 5.09
CA TYR A 133 -8.42 5.72 5.21
C TYR A 133 -8.12 4.36 5.83
N PHE A 134 -8.97 3.88 6.72
CA PHE A 134 -8.84 2.52 7.26
C PHE A 134 -8.93 1.47 6.15
N LYS A 135 -9.95 1.58 5.31
CA LYS A 135 -10.15 0.65 4.18
C LYS A 135 -9.01 0.72 3.17
N LEU A 136 -8.53 1.93 2.89
CA LEU A 136 -7.43 2.12 1.94
C LEU A 136 -6.12 1.55 2.49
N ALA A 137 -5.79 1.85 3.74
CA ALA A 137 -4.58 1.33 4.38
C ALA A 137 -4.59 -0.20 4.48
N GLU A 138 -5.74 -0.78 4.84
CA GLU A 138 -5.94 -2.22 4.88
C GLU A 138 -5.75 -2.84 3.49
N TYR A 139 -6.35 -2.26 2.48
CA TYR A 139 -6.21 -2.73 1.10
C TYR A 139 -4.75 -2.74 0.65
N MET A 140 -4.04 -1.64 0.86
CA MET A 140 -2.65 -1.50 0.44
C MET A 140 -1.74 -2.52 1.13
N LEU A 141 -1.82 -2.56 2.46
CA LEU A 141 -0.95 -3.41 3.26
C LEU A 141 -1.22 -4.89 3.03
N PHE A 142 -2.48 -5.28 3.09
CA PHE A 142 -2.86 -6.68 2.98
C PHE A 142 -2.74 -7.22 1.56
N SER A 143 -2.91 -6.38 0.55
CA SER A 143 -2.69 -6.78 -0.84
C SER A 143 -1.23 -7.17 -1.09
N GLU A 144 -0.29 -6.39 -0.60
CA GLU A 144 1.13 -6.71 -0.74
C GLU A 144 1.52 -7.96 0.05
N LEU A 145 1.10 -8.05 1.31
CA LEU A 145 1.39 -9.22 2.14
C LEU A 145 0.78 -10.50 1.57
N SER A 146 -0.46 -10.42 1.10
CA SER A 146 -1.16 -11.53 0.45
C SER A 146 -0.39 -12.01 -0.79
N PHE A 147 0.05 -11.09 -1.63
CA PHE A 147 0.82 -11.41 -2.83
C PHE A 147 2.16 -12.06 -2.51
N VAL A 148 2.92 -11.46 -1.59
CA VAL A 148 4.28 -11.90 -1.24
C VAL A 148 4.27 -13.24 -0.51
N LEU A 149 3.31 -13.44 0.40
CA LEU A 149 3.21 -14.66 1.21
C LEU A 149 2.40 -15.76 0.52
N ASN A 150 1.82 -15.46 -0.64
CA ASN A 150 0.96 -16.37 -1.39
C ASN A 150 -0.21 -16.90 -0.53
N VAL A 151 -0.84 -15.99 0.22
CA VAL A 151 -2.02 -16.26 1.04
C VAL A 151 -3.20 -15.54 0.42
N PRO A 152 -4.35 -16.19 0.21
CA PRO A 152 -5.53 -15.53 -0.32
C PRO A 152 -5.92 -14.29 0.48
N ARG A 153 -6.39 -13.24 -0.20
CA ARG A 153 -6.73 -11.97 0.44
C ARG A 153 -7.74 -12.13 1.59
N GLU A 154 -8.70 -13.02 1.44
CA GLU A 154 -9.70 -13.31 2.45
C GLU A 154 -9.15 -14.03 3.70
N HIS A 155 -7.94 -14.56 3.63
CA HIS A 155 -7.31 -15.28 4.74
C HIS A 155 -6.11 -14.55 5.34
N ILE A 156 -5.67 -13.45 4.72
CA ILE A 156 -4.42 -12.78 5.15
C ILE A 156 -4.52 -12.19 6.55
N GLU A 157 -5.67 -11.65 6.93
CA GLU A 157 -5.88 -11.07 8.25
C GLU A 157 -5.70 -12.10 9.35
N GLN A 158 -6.32 -13.27 9.21
CA GLN A 158 -6.18 -14.37 10.15
C GLN A 158 -4.75 -14.92 10.17
N TYR A 159 -4.14 -15.03 9.00
CA TYR A 159 -2.74 -15.46 8.89
C TYR A 159 -1.79 -14.55 9.67
N ILE A 160 -1.98 -13.23 9.54
CA ILE A 160 -1.20 -12.23 10.28
C ILE A 160 -1.42 -12.40 11.80
N ALA A 161 -2.68 -12.51 12.23
CA ALA A 161 -3.02 -12.70 13.64
C ALA A 161 -2.34 -13.95 14.21
N ASP A 162 -2.42 -15.07 13.51
CA ASP A 162 -1.81 -16.32 13.93
C ASP A 162 -0.27 -16.22 14.04
N MET A 163 0.34 -15.50 13.10
CA MET A 163 1.79 -15.30 13.12
C MET A 163 2.25 -14.41 14.28
N ILE A 164 1.47 -13.40 14.64
CA ILE A 164 1.77 -12.52 15.78
C ILE A 164 1.66 -13.27 17.10
N GLU A 165 0.68 -14.16 17.22
CA GLU A 165 0.44 -14.95 18.44
C GLU A 165 1.41 -16.12 18.64
N ALA A 166 2.10 -16.52 17.58
CA ALA A 166 3.00 -17.65 17.62
C ALA A 166 4.28 -17.42 18.43
#